data_10129faea519d7f5879a50b19e15ae39
#
_entry.id   10129faea519d7f5879a50b19e15ae39
#
_cell.length_a   1.000
_cell.length_b   1.000
_cell.length_c   1.000
_cell.angle_alpha   90.00
_cell.angle_beta   90.00
_cell.angle_gamma   90.00
#
_symmetry.space_group_name_H-M   'P 1'
#
loop_
_entity.id
_entity.type
_entity.pdbx_description
1 polymer ?
#
loop_
_entity_poly.entity_id
_entity_poly.type
_entity_poly.pdbx_seq_one_letter_code
_entity_poly.pdbx_strand_id
1 'polypeptide(L)'
;MAELGLTDTNGILGQPWIKPVRTSAGLGWDRLYVSTQAERPYQASFGSARTHQLILHLDGPVTVRRGHGSPQRVPSGGLFLHPADRDLSVELGGKLRTVHVYLDDDAVHEAAEAYGQAELAEELGNSDPLIEQLVLGLDGLLRDWQPAARTYADHLSVLLAAHLARHHSVRPVARRFTPTQGLSRGQLAAVREIMDARLAEPVPLADLAATAALSISQFSRQFKVSTGQTPHRFLMQLRVEQACRLLRGSTMSIAEVAARCGFSHQEHLARVLRAQIGTTPAAVRCRQ
;
A
#
# COMPACT_ATOMS: atom_id res chain seq x y z
N MET A 1 4.02 -12.55 3.42
CA MET A 1 4.61 -12.86 2.09
C MET A 1 6.03 -13.39 2.29
N ALA A 2 6.58 -14.14 1.34
CA ALA A 2 7.98 -14.56 1.42
C ALA A 2 8.90 -13.37 1.09
N GLU A 3 10.13 -13.36 1.64
CA GLU A 3 11.15 -12.37 1.31
C GLU A 3 11.48 -12.43 -0.18
N LEU A 4 11.57 -11.28 -0.85
CA LEU A 4 12.06 -11.19 -2.21
C LEU A 4 13.58 -11.42 -2.25
N GLY A 5 14.02 -12.22 -3.19
CA GLY A 5 15.41 -12.64 -3.32
C GLY A 5 15.94 -12.57 -4.76
N LEU A 6 17.12 -13.10 -4.94
CA LEU A 6 17.80 -13.12 -6.24
C LEU A 6 16.99 -13.88 -7.31
N THR A 7 16.20 -14.87 -6.92
CA THR A 7 15.33 -15.67 -7.81
C THR A 7 14.14 -14.90 -8.36
N ASP A 8 13.76 -13.81 -7.73
CA ASP A 8 12.65 -12.96 -8.13
C ASP A 8 13.09 -11.83 -9.09
N THR A 9 14.40 -11.81 -9.43
CA THR A 9 15.00 -10.87 -10.38
C THR A 9 15.11 -11.51 -11.78
N ASN A 10 15.36 -10.69 -12.79
CA ASN A 10 15.60 -11.14 -14.16
C ASN A 10 16.94 -11.84 -14.40
N GLY A 11 17.70 -12.15 -13.36
CA GLY A 11 18.98 -12.87 -13.43
C GLY A 11 20.20 -12.00 -13.78
N ILE A 12 20.06 -10.70 -14.00
CA ILE A 12 21.19 -9.80 -14.28
C ILE A 12 22.19 -9.75 -13.14
N LEU A 13 21.73 -9.80 -11.89
CA LEU A 13 22.60 -9.73 -10.70
C LEU A 13 23.50 -10.97 -10.50
N GLY A 14 23.16 -12.09 -11.14
CA GLY A 14 23.96 -13.32 -11.12
C GLY A 14 25.07 -13.36 -12.15
N GLN A 15 25.28 -12.32 -12.94
CA GLN A 15 26.21 -12.32 -14.07
C GLN A 15 27.65 -12.00 -13.64
N PRO A 16 28.68 -12.58 -14.31
CA PRO A 16 30.08 -12.43 -13.87
C PRO A 16 30.66 -11.02 -14.03
N TRP A 17 30.01 -10.14 -14.78
CA TRP A 17 30.38 -8.73 -14.92
C TRP A 17 29.69 -7.80 -13.91
N ILE A 18 28.77 -8.34 -13.10
CA ILE A 18 28.15 -7.65 -11.97
C ILE A 18 28.84 -8.08 -10.68
N LYS A 19 29.27 -7.11 -9.89
CA LYS A 19 29.85 -7.35 -8.57
C LYS A 19 28.98 -6.72 -7.49
N PRO A 20 28.10 -7.48 -6.83
CA PRO A 20 27.32 -6.97 -5.70
C PRO A 20 28.25 -6.51 -4.57
N VAL A 21 27.92 -5.38 -3.98
CA VAL A 21 28.62 -4.78 -2.83
C VAL A 21 27.76 -4.97 -1.58
N ARG A 22 26.47 -4.73 -1.69
CA ARG A 22 25.45 -4.89 -0.63
C ARG A 22 24.15 -5.36 -1.24
N THR A 23 23.42 -6.19 -0.51
CA THR A 23 22.08 -6.65 -0.93
C THR A 23 21.15 -6.72 0.26
N SER A 24 19.84 -6.71 0.01
CA SER A 24 18.81 -6.92 1.03
C SER A 24 18.53 -8.40 1.32
N ALA A 25 19.26 -9.34 0.72
CA ALA A 25 19.08 -10.76 0.97
C ALA A 25 19.23 -11.09 2.46
N GLY A 26 18.28 -11.81 3.04
CA GLY A 26 18.25 -12.19 4.44
C GLY A 26 17.81 -11.10 5.42
N LEU A 27 17.36 -9.94 4.93
CA LEU A 27 16.87 -8.83 5.76
C LEU A 27 15.35 -8.88 6.00
N GLY A 28 14.65 -9.84 5.37
CA GLY A 28 13.23 -10.05 5.52
C GLY A 28 12.37 -9.01 4.79
N TRP A 29 12.87 -8.38 3.72
CA TRP A 29 12.11 -7.45 2.90
C TRP A 29 11.22 -8.23 1.91
N ASP A 30 9.92 -8.09 2.02
CA ASP A 30 8.96 -8.89 1.26
C ASP A 30 8.33 -8.14 0.06
N ARG A 31 8.51 -6.82 -0.04
CA ARG A 31 7.96 -5.99 -1.12
C ARG A 31 9.00 -5.53 -2.14
N LEU A 32 10.27 -5.60 -1.79
CA LEU A 32 11.35 -5.21 -2.69
C LEU A 32 12.65 -5.95 -2.38
N TYR A 33 13.47 -6.11 -3.41
CA TYR A 33 14.85 -6.57 -3.28
C TYR A 33 15.79 -5.47 -3.79
N VAL A 34 16.83 -5.15 -3.03
CA VAL A 34 17.79 -4.08 -3.36
C VAL A 34 19.20 -4.63 -3.44
N SER A 35 19.93 -4.21 -4.47
CA SER A 35 21.34 -4.54 -4.64
C SER A 35 22.12 -3.31 -5.09
N THR A 36 23.18 -2.98 -4.35
CA THR A 36 24.18 -1.99 -4.77
C THR A 36 25.38 -2.73 -5.33
N GLN A 37 25.82 -2.38 -6.53
CA GLN A 37 26.86 -3.10 -7.26
C GLN A 37 27.75 -2.21 -8.12
N ALA A 38 28.86 -2.82 -8.55
CA ALA A 38 29.71 -2.31 -9.62
C ALA A 38 29.55 -3.20 -10.86
N GLU A 39 29.35 -2.58 -12.01
CA GLU A 39 29.14 -3.22 -13.29
C GLU A 39 30.31 -2.94 -14.22
N ARG A 40 30.68 -3.94 -15.04
CA ARG A 40 31.60 -3.80 -16.16
C ARG A 40 30.81 -3.75 -17.45
N PRO A 41 31.39 -3.21 -18.55
CA PRO A 41 30.72 -3.20 -19.85
C PRO A 41 30.25 -4.60 -20.25
N TYR A 42 29.02 -4.69 -20.76
CA TYR A 42 28.41 -5.94 -21.23
C TYR A 42 27.32 -5.69 -22.27
N GLN A 43 26.97 -6.73 -23.01
CA GLN A 43 25.77 -6.81 -23.83
C GLN A 43 25.12 -8.16 -23.56
N ALA A 44 23.86 -8.13 -23.10
CA ALA A 44 23.15 -9.34 -22.74
C ALA A 44 21.63 -9.19 -22.86
N SER A 45 20.94 -10.35 -22.93
CA SER A 45 19.49 -10.43 -22.86
C SER A 45 19.09 -11.30 -21.68
N PHE A 46 18.03 -10.91 -20.99
CA PHE A 46 17.50 -11.53 -19.80
C PHE A 46 16.01 -11.79 -20.00
N GLY A 47 15.52 -12.90 -19.43
CA GLY A 47 14.11 -13.19 -19.40
C GLY A 47 13.32 -12.24 -18.51
N SER A 48 12.01 -12.33 -18.61
CA SER A 48 11.09 -11.55 -17.78
C SER A 48 11.15 -11.98 -16.30
N ALA A 49 10.82 -11.05 -15.41
CA ALA A 49 10.64 -11.28 -13.98
C ALA A 49 9.28 -10.70 -13.55
N ARG A 50 8.72 -11.23 -12.46
CA ARG A 50 7.47 -10.72 -11.87
C ARG A 50 7.67 -9.40 -11.09
N THR A 51 8.88 -8.90 -11.04
CA THR A 51 9.24 -7.66 -10.36
C THR A 51 9.55 -6.56 -11.37
N HIS A 52 9.14 -5.34 -11.06
CA HIS A 52 9.61 -4.16 -11.77
C HIS A 52 11.05 -3.86 -11.38
N GLN A 53 11.92 -3.62 -12.35
CA GLN A 53 13.31 -3.26 -12.12
C GLN A 53 13.51 -1.76 -12.27
N LEU A 54 14.02 -1.13 -11.22
CA LEU A 54 14.48 0.25 -11.22
C LEU A 54 15.98 0.29 -10.95
N ILE A 55 16.75 0.95 -11.82
CA ILE A 55 18.18 1.13 -11.65
C ILE A 55 18.49 2.61 -11.54
N LEU A 56 19.19 2.99 -10.46
CA LEU A 56 19.76 4.31 -10.28
C LEU A 56 21.25 4.29 -10.61
N HIS A 57 21.69 5.16 -11.51
CA HIS A 57 23.09 5.32 -11.85
C HIS A 57 23.79 6.22 -10.83
N LEU A 58 24.72 5.67 -10.05
CA LEU A 58 25.47 6.42 -9.04
C LEU A 58 26.61 7.24 -9.67
N ASP A 59 27.13 6.75 -10.79
CA ASP A 59 28.20 7.41 -11.56
C ASP A 59 27.69 7.73 -12.98
N GLY A 60 28.50 8.41 -13.75
CA GLY A 60 28.20 8.73 -15.14
C GLY A 60 29.02 9.90 -15.65
N PRO A 61 28.81 10.28 -16.89
CA PRO A 61 27.88 9.69 -17.85
C PRO A 61 28.37 8.37 -18.44
N VAL A 62 27.45 7.45 -18.73
CA VAL A 62 27.71 6.16 -19.37
C VAL A 62 26.77 5.97 -20.56
N THR A 63 27.24 5.23 -21.58
CA THR A 63 26.39 4.88 -22.73
C THR A 63 25.63 3.60 -22.42
N VAL A 64 24.31 3.66 -22.56
CA VAL A 64 23.40 2.52 -22.42
C VAL A 64 22.56 2.39 -23.68
N ARG A 65 22.41 1.17 -24.19
CA ARG A 65 21.47 0.84 -25.26
C ARG A 65 20.49 -0.21 -24.78
N ARG A 66 19.22 -0.02 -25.08
CA ARG A 66 18.14 -0.94 -24.74
C ARG A 66 17.55 -1.54 -26.00
N GLY A 67 17.50 -2.87 -26.05
CA GLY A 67 17.01 -3.61 -27.21
C GLY A 67 17.68 -3.16 -28.51
N HIS A 68 16.86 -2.86 -29.50
CA HIS A 68 17.29 -2.35 -30.81
C HIS A 68 17.30 -0.81 -30.90
N GLY A 69 17.08 -0.11 -29.76
CA GLY A 69 17.08 1.33 -29.70
C GLY A 69 18.44 1.96 -29.95
N SER A 70 18.48 3.28 -30.11
CA SER A 70 19.73 4.03 -30.21
C SER A 70 20.45 4.11 -28.86
N PRO A 71 21.79 4.04 -28.83
CA PRO A 71 22.55 4.26 -27.62
C PRO A 71 22.26 5.65 -27.02
N GLN A 72 22.02 5.71 -25.72
CA GLN A 72 21.78 6.96 -24.99
C GLN A 72 22.91 7.19 -24.00
N ARG A 73 23.29 8.46 -23.83
CA ARG A 73 24.27 8.86 -22.81
C ARG A 73 23.53 9.25 -21.54
N VAL A 74 23.57 8.36 -20.55
CA VAL A 74 22.86 8.49 -19.28
C VAL A 74 23.76 9.16 -18.24
N PRO A 75 23.35 10.26 -17.61
CA PRO A 75 24.13 10.96 -16.59
C PRO A 75 24.12 10.19 -15.25
N SER A 76 24.93 10.64 -14.30
CA SER A 76 24.77 10.29 -12.88
C SER A 76 23.39 10.78 -12.41
N GLY A 77 22.71 10.01 -11.54
CA GLY A 77 21.31 10.24 -11.14
C GLY A 77 20.28 9.79 -12.19
N GLY A 78 20.74 9.32 -13.37
CA GLY A 78 19.85 8.81 -14.40
C GLY A 78 19.18 7.50 -13.97
N LEU A 79 17.90 7.37 -14.29
CA LEU A 79 17.07 6.23 -13.97
C LEU A 79 16.91 5.31 -15.19
N PHE A 80 16.84 4.02 -14.92
CA PHE A 80 16.42 2.99 -15.85
C PHE A 80 15.24 2.27 -15.21
N LEU A 81 14.07 2.33 -15.83
CA LEU A 81 12.87 1.63 -15.39
C LEU A 81 12.47 0.56 -16.40
N HIS A 82 12.34 -0.67 -15.93
CA HIS A 82 11.92 -1.83 -16.70
C HIS A 82 10.73 -2.51 -16.01
N PRO A 83 9.55 -2.50 -16.63
CA PRO A 83 8.35 -3.13 -16.08
C PRO A 83 8.48 -4.64 -15.92
N ALA A 84 7.69 -5.20 -14.99
CA ALA A 84 7.54 -6.63 -14.81
C ALA A 84 7.04 -7.33 -16.10
N ASP A 85 7.22 -8.63 -16.16
CA ASP A 85 6.75 -9.53 -17.23
C ASP A 85 7.23 -9.17 -18.65
N ARG A 86 8.37 -8.46 -18.77
CA ARG A 86 9.02 -8.12 -20.03
C ARG A 86 10.45 -8.62 -20.09
N ASP A 87 10.85 -9.10 -21.27
CA ASP A 87 12.24 -9.46 -21.53
C ASP A 87 13.10 -8.21 -21.64
N LEU A 88 14.31 -8.27 -21.09
CA LEU A 88 15.27 -7.19 -21.09
C LEU A 88 16.45 -7.49 -22.00
N SER A 89 16.74 -6.64 -22.99
CA SER A 89 17.99 -6.63 -23.72
C SER A 89 18.69 -5.29 -23.51
N VAL A 90 19.94 -5.35 -23.02
CA VAL A 90 20.68 -4.15 -22.63
C VAL A 90 22.17 -4.28 -22.98
N GLU A 91 22.77 -3.16 -23.41
CA GLU A 91 24.20 -2.99 -23.57
C GLU A 91 24.66 -1.82 -22.70
N LEU A 92 25.67 -2.08 -21.86
CA LEU A 92 26.36 -1.09 -21.04
C LEU A 92 27.74 -0.84 -21.63
N GLY A 93 28.01 0.39 -22.07
CA GLY A 93 29.24 0.76 -22.77
C GLY A 93 30.41 1.16 -21.86
N GLY A 94 30.25 1.20 -20.54
CA GLY A 94 31.28 1.62 -19.60
C GLY A 94 31.15 0.98 -18.23
N LYS A 95 32.14 1.22 -17.36
CA LYS A 95 32.05 0.83 -15.94
C LYS A 95 31.05 1.77 -15.24
N LEU A 96 30.23 1.21 -14.34
CA LEU A 96 29.18 1.93 -13.67
C LEU A 96 28.97 1.38 -12.26
N ARG A 97 28.64 2.23 -11.29
CA ARG A 97 28.05 1.83 -10.01
C ARG A 97 26.57 2.14 -10.04
N THR A 98 25.78 1.18 -9.57
CA THR A 98 24.31 1.26 -9.61
C THR A 98 23.69 0.79 -8.31
N VAL A 99 22.48 1.24 -8.08
CA VAL A 99 21.55 0.60 -7.14
C VAL A 99 20.41 0.04 -7.96
N HIS A 100 20.21 -1.28 -7.90
CA HIS A 100 19.06 -1.97 -8.45
C HIS A 100 18.01 -2.16 -7.37
N VAL A 101 16.79 -1.79 -7.66
CA VAL A 101 15.61 -2.06 -6.85
C VAL A 101 14.66 -2.91 -7.69
N TYR A 102 14.33 -4.08 -7.19
CA TYR A 102 13.29 -4.95 -7.75
C TYR A 102 12.07 -4.82 -6.86
N LEU A 103 11.01 -4.27 -7.40
CA LEU A 103 9.78 -4.00 -6.68
C LEU A 103 8.71 -4.99 -7.10
N ASP A 104 8.04 -5.60 -6.13
CA ASP A 104 6.95 -6.52 -6.37
C ASP A 104 5.83 -5.89 -7.19
N ASP A 105 5.35 -6.61 -8.21
CA ASP A 105 4.27 -6.14 -9.09
C ASP A 105 2.97 -5.90 -8.31
N ASP A 106 2.65 -6.76 -7.36
CA ASP A 106 1.48 -6.59 -6.49
C ASP A 106 1.56 -5.28 -5.68
N ALA A 107 2.75 -4.87 -5.24
CA ALA A 107 2.93 -3.60 -4.51
C ALA A 107 2.63 -2.37 -5.38
N VAL A 108 2.98 -2.42 -6.68
CA VAL A 108 2.66 -1.35 -7.64
C VAL A 108 1.17 -1.38 -7.98
N HIS A 109 0.57 -2.56 -8.16
CA HIS A 109 -0.85 -2.72 -8.40
C HIS A 109 -1.72 -2.23 -7.23
N GLU A 110 -1.37 -2.59 -5.99
CA GLU A 110 -2.02 -2.06 -4.78
C GLU A 110 -1.97 -0.53 -4.72
N ALA A 111 -0.83 0.05 -5.03
CA ALA A 111 -0.67 1.50 -5.08
C ALA A 111 -1.47 2.13 -6.24
N ALA A 112 -1.54 1.45 -7.37
CA ALA A 112 -2.26 1.88 -8.57
C ALA A 112 -3.78 1.80 -8.42
N GLU A 113 -4.32 0.92 -7.59
CA GLU A 113 -5.77 0.82 -7.31
C GLU A 113 -6.37 2.17 -6.90
N ALA A 114 -5.61 3.00 -6.18
CA ALA A 114 -6.04 4.34 -5.79
C ALA A 114 -6.13 5.32 -6.97
N TYR A 115 -5.47 5.01 -8.10
CA TYR A 115 -5.31 5.90 -9.26
C TYR A 115 -5.86 5.31 -10.57
N GLY A 116 -6.34 4.06 -10.58
CA GLY A 116 -6.68 3.27 -11.75
C GLY A 116 -5.53 2.33 -12.13
N GLN A 117 -5.78 1.35 -13.00
CA GLN A 117 -4.71 0.43 -13.45
C GLN A 117 -3.57 1.22 -14.08
N ALA A 118 -2.36 1.06 -13.57
CA ALA A 118 -1.16 1.68 -14.08
C ALA A 118 -0.21 0.61 -14.62
N GLU A 119 0.01 0.63 -15.92
CA GLU A 119 1.12 -0.10 -16.54
C GLU A 119 2.33 0.84 -16.52
N LEU A 120 3.44 0.43 -15.90
CA LEU A 120 4.64 1.25 -15.84
C LEU A 120 5.27 1.44 -17.22
N ALA A 121 5.77 2.63 -17.47
CA ALA A 121 6.51 2.94 -18.69
C ALA A 121 7.92 2.35 -18.63
N GLU A 122 8.47 2.02 -19.81
CA GLU A 122 9.90 1.79 -19.93
C GLU A 122 10.62 3.13 -20.04
N GLU A 123 11.60 3.37 -19.17
CA GLU A 123 12.35 4.63 -19.16
C GLU A 123 13.86 4.40 -19.11
N LEU A 124 14.61 5.29 -19.75
CA LEU A 124 16.06 5.29 -19.75
C LEU A 124 16.59 6.73 -19.71
N GLY A 125 17.42 7.01 -18.70
CA GLY A 125 18.13 8.28 -18.58
C GLY A 125 17.32 9.44 -18.04
N ASN A 126 16.05 9.23 -17.69
CA ASN A 126 15.22 10.23 -17.03
C ASN A 126 15.76 10.53 -15.63
N SER A 127 15.47 11.71 -15.10
CA SER A 127 15.80 12.09 -13.72
C SER A 127 14.52 12.35 -12.94
N ASP A 128 14.41 11.72 -11.78
CA ASP A 128 13.36 12.00 -10.81
C ASP A 128 14.00 12.15 -9.42
N PRO A 129 14.02 13.39 -8.88
CA PRO A 129 14.68 13.66 -7.60
C PRO A 129 14.08 12.89 -6.42
N LEU A 130 12.78 12.57 -6.44
CA LEU A 130 12.16 11.82 -5.36
C LEU A 130 12.58 10.35 -5.42
N ILE A 131 12.55 9.73 -6.59
CA ILE A 131 13.01 8.35 -6.77
C ILE A 131 14.48 8.25 -6.37
N GLU A 132 15.33 9.19 -6.80
CA GLU A 132 16.74 9.22 -6.43
C GLU A 132 16.92 9.19 -4.91
N GLN A 133 16.21 10.05 -4.16
CA GLN A 133 16.30 10.10 -2.70
C GLN A 133 15.75 8.83 -2.03
N LEU A 134 14.67 8.25 -2.55
CA LEU A 134 14.11 7.00 -2.02
C LEU A 134 15.08 5.82 -2.21
N VAL A 135 15.67 5.70 -3.40
CA VAL A 135 16.65 4.64 -3.71
C VAL A 135 17.94 4.82 -2.90
N LEU A 136 18.44 6.05 -2.76
CA LEU A 136 19.59 6.33 -1.88
C LEU A 136 19.28 6.07 -0.41
N GLY A 137 18.04 6.32 0.04
CA GLY A 137 17.57 5.95 1.37
C GLY A 137 17.61 4.44 1.61
N LEU A 138 17.14 3.64 0.64
CA LEU A 138 17.23 2.18 0.67
C LEU A 138 18.70 1.69 0.69
N ASP A 139 19.59 2.26 -0.14
CA ASP A 139 21.02 1.93 -0.10
C ASP A 139 21.65 2.33 1.24
N GLY A 140 21.21 3.44 1.85
CA GLY A 140 21.61 3.85 3.19
C GLY A 140 21.25 2.81 4.25
N LEU A 141 20.04 2.25 4.21
CA LEU A 141 19.64 1.16 5.11
C LEU A 141 20.48 -0.10 4.95
N LEU A 142 20.95 -0.40 3.73
CA LEU A 142 21.85 -1.55 3.51
C LEU A 142 23.24 -1.33 4.10
N ARG A 143 23.66 -0.07 4.33
CA ARG A 143 24.96 0.24 4.96
C ARG A 143 24.93 0.06 6.47
N ASP A 144 23.85 0.50 7.10
CA ASP A 144 23.68 0.54 8.55
C ASP A 144 22.42 -0.22 8.97
N TRP A 145 22.26 -1.47 8.49
CA TRP A 145 21.08 -2.26 8.75
C TRP A 145 20.88 -2.56 10.23
N GLN A 146 19.69 -2.29 10.72
CA GLN A 146 19.19 -2.71 12.03
C GLN A 146 17.76 -3.26 11.88
N PRO A 147 17.37 -4.32 12.62
CA PRO A 147 16.02 -4.89 12.50
C PRO A 147 14.88 -3.90 12.70
N ALA A 148 15.08 -2.88 13.54
CA ALA A 148 14.11 -1.80 13.73
C ALA A 148 13.89 -0.93 12.47
N ALA A 149 14.82 -0.95 11.51
CA ALA A 149 14.72 -0.21 10.26
C ALA A 149 13.82 -0.89 9.21
N ARG A 150 13.34 -2.13 9.47
CA ARG A 150 12.42 -2.84 8.55
C ARG A 150 11.18 -2.01 8.25
N THR A 151 10.52 -1.47 9.26
CA THR A 151 9.35 -0.60 9.07
C THR A 151 9.65 0.61 8.18
N TYR A 152 10.87 1.15 8.27
CA TYR A 152 11.28 2.25 7.40
C TYR A 152 11.43 1.79 5.94
N ALA A 153 12.05 0.62 5.70
CA ALA A 153 12.13 0.02 4.37
C ALA A 153 10.73 -0.23 3.77
N ASP A 154 9.78 -0.75 4.58
CA ASP A 154 8.39 -0.99 4.16
C ASP A 154 7.70 0.33 3.73
N HIS A 155 7.89 1.42 4.48
CA HIS A 155 7.32 2.72 4.10
C HIS A 155 7.95 3.29 2.82
N LEU A 156 9.28 3.15 2.66
CA LEU A 156 9.96 3.57 1.43
C LEU A 156 9.45 2.78 0.21
N SER A 157 9.21 1.46 0.36
CA SER A 157 8.66 0.62 -0.71
C SER A 157 7.27 1.07 -1.15
N VAL A 158 6.38 1.35 -0.20
CA VAL A 158 5.02 1.85 -0.47
C VAL A 158 5.06 3.21 -1.17
N LEU A 159 5.91 4.12 -0.70
CA LEU A 159 6.04 5.44 -1.32
C LEU A 159 6.62 5.35 -2.72
N LEU A 160 7.63 4.50 -2.93
CA LEU A 160 8.22 4.26 -4.25
C LEU A 160 7.18 3.68 -5.22
N ALA A 161 6.44 2.65 -4.81
CA ALA A 161 5.37 2.05 -5.61
C ALA A 161 4.29 3.09 -6.01
N ALA A 162 3.83 3.89 -5.04
CA ALA A 162 2.82 4.92 -5.29
C ALA A 162 3.32 6.03 -6.23
N HIS A 163 4.60 6.42 -6.10
CA HIS A 163 5.19 7.43 -6.96
C HIS A 163 5.37 6.92 -8.39
N LEU A 164 5.88 5.69 -8.56
CA LEU A 164 6.00 5.04 -9.87
C LEU A 164 4.64 4.91 -10.56
N ALA A 165 3.64 4.37 -9.88
CA ALA A 165 2.29 4.23 -10.41
C ALA A 165 1.68 5.57 -10.84
N ARG A 166 2.00 6.65 -10.13
CA ARG A 166 1.44 7.98 -10.40
C ARG A 166 2.15 8.74 -11.53
N HIS A 167 3.47 8.63 -11.63
CA HIS A 167 4.28 9.52 -12.46
C HIS A 167 5.00 8.81 -13.62
N HIS A 168 5.16 7.48 -13.54
CA HIS A 168 5.93 6.67 -14.49
C HIS A 168 5.08 5.61 -15.18
N SER A 169 3.76 5.80 -15.31
CA SER A 169 2.88 4.91 -16.07
C SER A 169 2.70 5.36 -17.53
N VAL A 170 2.51 4.38 -18.43
CA VAL A 170 2.30 4.58 -19.88
C VAL A 170 1.05 5.41 -20.16
N ARG A 171 0.02 5.27 -19.35
CA ARG A 171 -1.13 6.15 -19.34
C ARG A 171 -0.97 7.10 -18.16
N PRO A 172 -0.75 8.40 -18.42
CA PRO A 172 -0.91 9.37 -17.35
C PRO A 172 -2.28 9.08 -16.78
N VAL A 173 -2.31 8.75 -15.49
CA VAL A 173 -3.58 8.60 -14.78
C VAL A 173 -4.26 9.94 -14.95
N ALA A 174 -5.05 10.09 -16.03
CA ALA A 174 -6.04 11.11 -16.08
C ALA A 174 -6.72 10.94 -14.73
N ARG A 175 -6.70 11.99 -13.89
CA ARG A 175 -7.55 12.05 -12.72
C ARG A 175 -8.96 11.78 -13.22
N ARG A 176 -9.29 10.52 -13.42
CA ARG A 176 -10.65 10.09 -13.23
C ARG A 176 -10.80 10.26 -11.73
N PHE A 177 -11.24 11.45 -11.35
CA PHE A 177 -12.25 11.54 -10.35
C PHE A 177 -13.36 10.63 -10.88
N THR A 178 -13.20 9.34 -10.77
CA THR A 178 -14.33 8.48 -10.49
C THR A 178 -14.80 9.05 -9.17
N PRO A 179 -15.97 9.69 -9.11
CA PRO A 179 -16.54 10.04 -7.82
C PRO A 179 -16.45 8.73 -7.08
N THR A 180 -15.75 8.71 -5.94
CA THR A 180 -15.49 7.49 -5.19
C THR A 180 -16.83 6.86 -5.01
N GLN A 181 -17.13 5.83 -5.83
CA GLN A 181 -18.46 5.22 -5.79
C GLN A 181 -18.56 4.67 -4.39
N GLY A 182 -19.57 5.11 -3.67
CA GLY A 182 -19.90 4.53 -2.39
C GLY A 182 -20.23 3.04 -2.57
N LEU A 183 -20.40 2.33 -1.50
CA LEU A 183 -20.95 0.97 -1.51
C LEU A 183 -22.26 0.95 -2.30
N SER A 184 -22.51 -0.07 -3.09
CA SER A 184 -23.81 -0.31 -3.69
C SER A 184 -24.90 -0.43 -2.61
N ARG A 185 -26.15 -0.24 -2.95
CA ARG A 185 -27.26 -0.41 -2.01
C ARG A 185 -27.25 -1.81 -1.37
N GLY A 186 -26.96 -2.86 -2.15
CA GLY A 186 -26.87 -4.23 -1.64
C GLY A 186 -25.70 -4.42 -0.68
N GLN A 187 -24.52 -3.92 -1.01
CA GLN A 187 -23.35 -3.99 -0.13
C GLN A 187 -23.59 -3.24 1.19
N LEU A 188 -24.15 -2.03 1.12
CA LEU A 188 -24.45 -1.25 2.32
C LEU A 188 -25.50 -1.91 3.19
N ALA A 189 -26.54 -2.50 2.59
CA ALA A 189 -27.57 -3.25 3.32
C ALA A 189 -26.98 -4.50 4.04
N ALA A 190 -26.17 -5.29 3.33
CA ALA A 190 -25.54 -6.48 3.90
C ALA A 190 -24.56 -6.14 5.06
N VAL A 191 -23.78 -5.09 4.90
CA VAL A 191 -22.87 -4.61 5.95
C VAL A 191 -23.66 -4.12 7.16
N ARG A 192 -24.73 -3.37 6.95
CA ARG A 192 -25.60 -2.89 8.03
C ARG A 192 -26.28 -4.05 8.77
N GLU A 193 -26.77 -5.06 8.06
CA GLU A 193 -27.39 -6.26 8.65
C GLU A 193 -26.41 -6.98 9.59
N ILE A 194 -25.15 -7.17 9.18
CA ILE A 194 -24.12 -7.76 10.06
C ILE A 194 -23.85 -6.88 11.28
N MET A 195 -23.75 -5.56 11.10
CA MET A 195 -23.56 -4.65 12.23
C MET A 195 -24.73 -4.71 13.23
N ASP A 196 -25.98 -4.77 12.73
CA ASP A 196 -27.17 -4.85 13.55
C ASP A 196 -27.28 -6.22 14.26
N ALA A 197 -26.94 -7.32 13.58
CA ALA A 197 -26.95 -8.67 14.14
C ALA A 197 -25.88 -8.88 15.24
N ARG A 198 -24.73 -8.21 15.12
CA ARG A 198 -23.57 -8.38 16.03
C ARG A 198 -23.30 -7.15 16.89
N LEU A 199 -24.34 -6.38 17.25
CA LEU A 199 -24.17 -5.14 18.04
C LEU A 199 -23.46 -5.37 19.39
N ALA A 200 -23.73 -6.49 20.05
CA ALA A 200 -23.13 -6.84 21.35
C ALA A 200 -21.67 -7.32 21.25
N GLU A 201 -21.23 -7.71 20.06
CA GLU A 201 -19.96 -8.35 19.83
C GLU A 201 -18.93 -7.40 19.21
N PRO A 202 -17.62 -7.72 19.29
CA PRO A 202 -16.63 -7.07 18.43
C PRO A 202 -16.93 -7.39 16.95
N VAL A 203 -17.01 -6.35 16.11
CA VAL A 203 -17.17 -6.50 14.67
C VAL A 203 -15.85 -6.04 13.99
N PRO A 204 -14.97 -6.98 13.62
CA PRO A 204 -13.72 -6.64 12.93
C PRO A 204 -13.99 -5.94 11.60
N LEU A 205 -13.17 -4.95 11.27
CA LEU A 205 -13.28 -4.22 10.01
C LEU A 205 -13.07 -5.16 8.80
N ALA A 206 -12.26 -6.21 8.97
CA ALA A 206 -12.03 -7.23 7.96
C ALA A 206 -13.30 -8.00 7.59
N ASP A 207 -14.16 -8.35 8.58
CA ASP A 207 -15.43 -9.05 8.32
C ASP A 207 -16.38 -8.18 7.49
N LEU A 208 -16.47 -6.90 7.82
CA LEU A 208 -17.29 -5.94 7.08
C LEU A 208 -16.79 -5.72 5.64
N ALA A 209 -15.46 -5.65 5.45
CA ALA A 209 -14.86 -5.54 4.15
C ALA A 209 -15.09 -6.81 3.30
N ALA A 210 -14.93 -7.99 3.90
CA ALA A 210 -15.21 -9.27 3.22
C ALA A 210 -16.68 -9.38 2.80
N THR A 211 -17.64 -8.93 3.63
CA THR A 211 -19.07 -8.91 3.29
C THR A 211 -19.36 -8.03 2.06
N ALA A 212 -18.62 -6.95 1.92
CA ALA A 212 -18.74 -6.07 0.76
C ALA A 212 -17.92 -6.56 -0.45
N ALA A 213 -17.16 -7.66 -0.33
CA ALA A 213 -16.18 -8.16 -1.32
C ALA A 213 -15.14 -7.09 -1.70
N LEU A 214 -14.61 -6.38 -0.70
CA LEU A 214 -13.64 -5.29 -0.86
C LEU A 214 -12.43 -5.51 0.06
N SER A 215 -11.30 -4.90 -0.29
CA SER A 215 -10.19 -4.75 0.66
C SER A 215 -10.60 -3.81 1.82
N ILE A 216 -9.95 -3.93 2.97
CA ILE A 216 -10.23 -3.10 4.17
C ILE A 216 -10.13 -1.61 3.83
N SER A 217 -9.14 -1.23 3.04
CA SER A 217 -8.90 0.16 2.63
C SER A 217 -10.00 0.70 1.70
N GLN A 218 -10.38 -0.09 0.69
CA GLN A 218 -11.48 0.25 -0.24
C GLN A 218 -12.80 0.35 0.51
N PHE A 219 -13.11 -0.63 1.36
CA PHE A 219 -14.31 -0.65 2.17
C PHE A 219 -14.43 0.61 3.04
N SER A 220 -13.40 0.93 3.82
CA SER A 220 -13.40 2.11 4.70
C SER A 220 -13.68 3.40 3.96
N ARG A 221 -13.07 3.57 2.78
CA ARG A 221 -13.27 4.74 1.92
C ARG A 221 -14.67 4.78 1.33
N GLN A 222 -15.13 3.69 0.69
CA GLN A 222 -16.44 3.63 0.05
C GLN A 222 -17.58 3.70 1.08
N PHE A 223 -17.42 3.08 2.23
CA PHE A 223 -18.38 3.18 3.33
C PHE A 223 -18.54 4.62 3.81
N LYS A 224 -17.41 5.34 3.99
CA LYS A 224 -17.44 6.76 4.39
C LYS A 224 -18.12 7.64 3.32
N VAL A 225 -17.92 7.33 2.03
CA VAL A 225 -18.61 8.04 0.94
C VAL A 225 -20.11 7.79 0.99
N SER A 226 -20.54 6.53 1.23
CA SER A 226 -21.97 6.17 1.26
C SER A 226 -22.71 6.68 2.49
N THR A 227 -22.03 6.77 3.65
CA THR A 227 -22.68 7.05 4.94
C THR A 227 -22.29 8.39 5.56
N GLY A 228 -21.25 9.05 5.03
CA GLY A 228 -20.63 10.24 5.60
C GLY A 228 -19.78 9.98 6.85
N GLN A 229 -19.68 8.73 7.29
CA GLN A 229 -19.04 8.32 8.55
C GLN A 229 -18.09 7.15 8.36
N THR A 230 -17.13 7.00 9.30
CA THR A 230 -16.32 5.78 9.35
C THR A 230 -17.15 4.59 9.84
N PRO A 231 -16.81 3.33 9.45
CA PRO A 231 -17.53 2.14 9.90
C PRO A 231 -17.66 2.04 11.43
N HIS A 232 -16.59 2.36 12.15
CA HIS A 232 -16.62 2.35 13.62
C HIS A 232 -17.60 3.39 14.20
N ARG A 233 -17.60 4.62 13.66
CA ARG A 233 -18.52 5.66 14.12
C ARG A 233 -19.97 5.30 13.84
N PHE A 234 -20.24 4.70 12.69
CA PHE A 234 -21.56 4.22 12.30
C PHE A 234 -22.04 3.09 13.23
N LEU A 235 -21.19 2.09 13.53
CA LEU A 235 -21.51 1.03 14.49
C LEU A 235 -21.82 1.60 15.88
N MET A 236 -21.04 2.58 16.34
CA MET A 236 -21.30 3.25 17.62
C MET A 236 -22.64 3.98 17.63
N GLN A 237 -23.05 4.59 16.51
CA GLN A 237 -24.39 5.19 16.38
C GLN A 237 -25.49 4.14 16.48
N LEU A 238 -25.38 3.00 15.78
CA LEU A 238 -26.34 1.91 15.88
C LEU A 238 -26.45 1.37 17.31
N ARG A 239 -25.33 1.23 18.03
CA ARG A 239 -25.31 0.84 19.44
C ARG A 239 -26.06 1.82 20.35
N VAL A 240 -25.87 3.12 20.12
CA VAL A 240 -26.57 4.18 20.86
C VAL A 240 -28.07 4.16 20.56
N GLU A 241 -28.46 4.03 19.30
CA GLU A 241 -29.88 3.94 18.90
C GLU A 241 -30.56 2.73 19.57
N GLN A 242 -29.89 1.57 19.57
CA GLN A 242 -30.39 0.37 20.25
C GLN A 242 -30.45 0.55 21.77
N ALA A 243 -29.44 1.17 22.39
CA ALA A 243 -29.45 1.47 23.82
C ALA A 243 -30.61 2.40 24.18
N CYS A 244 -30.88 3.42 23.41
CA CYS A 244 -32.02 4.32 23.62
C CYS A 244 -33.38 3.57 23.51
N ARG A 245 -33.52 2.65 22.54
CA ARG A 245 -34.72 1.82 22.40
C ARG A 245 -34.93 0.95 23.64
N LEU A 246 -33.89 0.24 24.12
CA LEU A 246 -33.95 -0.60 25.28
C LEU A 246 -34.20 0.20 26.60
N LEU A 247 -33.55 1.34 26.77
CA LEU A 247 -33.74 2.21 27.91
C LEU A 247 -35.19 2.72 28.04
N ARG A 248 -35.89 2.98 26.93
CA ARG A 248 -37.30 3.43 26.92
C ARG A 248 -38.29 2.27 27.00
N GLY A 249 -37.98 1.16 26.32
CA GLY A 249 -38.95 0.07 26.14
C GLY A 249 -38.79 -1.15 27.06
N SER A 250 -37.86 -1.11 28.03
CA SER A 250 -37.63 -2.24 28.94
C SER A 250 -37.32 -1.84 30.36
N THR A 251 -37.47 -2.80 31.30
CA THR A 251 -37.09 -2.66 32.69
C THR A 251 -35.66 -3.07 33.01
N MET A 252 -34.84 -3.35 31.97
CA MET A 252 -33.45 -3.77 32.10
C MET A 252 -32.63 -2.72 32.84
N SER A 253 -31.68 -3.16 33.68
CA SER A 253 -30.72 -2.24 34.28
C SER A 253 -29.85 -1.54 33.22
N ILE A 254 -29.28 -0.40 33.56
CA ILE A 254 -28.38 0.33 32.63
C ILE A 254 -27.15 -0.51 32.27
N ALA A 255 -26.68 -1.36 33.22
CA ALA A 255 -25.56 -2.26 32.99
C ALA A 255 -25.92 -3.37 31.98
N GLU A 256 -27.10 -3.95 32.07
CA GLU A 256 -27.61 -4.97 31.11
C GLU A 256 -27.81 -4.36 29.73
N VAL A 257 -28.35 -3.12 29.64
CA VAL A 257 -28.48 -2.41 28.36
C VAL A 257 -27.10 -2.14 27.77
N ALA A 258 -26.14 -1.72 28.58
CA ALA A 258 -24.75 -1.49 28.10
C ALA A 258 -24.15 -2.78 27.51
N ALA A 259 -24.25 -3.90 28.20
CA ALA A 259 -23.74 -5.19 27.76
C ALA A 259 -24.41 -5.65 26.45
N ARG A 260 -25.75 -5.56 26.36
CA ARG A 260 -26.52 -5.94 25.16
C ARG A 260 -26.23 -5.08 23.92
N CYS A 261 -25.76 -3.86 24.14
CA CYS A 261 -25.40 -2.96 23.04
C CYS A 261 -23.89 -2.91 22.76
N GLY A 262 -23.09 -3.83 23.34
CA GLY A 262 -21.65 -3.94 23.06
C GLY A 262 -20.80 -2.84 23.71
N PHE A 263 -21.27 -2.24 24.80
CA PHE A 263 -20.47 -1.35 25.64
C PHE A 263 -19.81 -2.15 26.76
N SER A 264 -18.54 -1.88 27.03
CA SER A 264 -17.77 -2.60 28.06
C SER A 264 -18.36 -2.47 29.48
N HIS A 265 -18.98 -1.34 29.78
CA HIS A 265 -19.61 -1.05 31.08
C HIS A 265 -20.56 0.16 30.94
N GLN A 266 -21.41 0.36 31.98
CA GLN A 266 -22.44 1.41 31.98
C GLN A 266 -21.89 2.83 31.91
N GLU A 267 -20.68 3.09 32.44
CA GLU A 267 -19.99 4.39 32.38
C GLU A 267 -19.55 4.72 30.95
N HIS A 268 -19.16 3.68 30.18
CA HIS A 268 -18.84 3.83 28.76
C HIS A 268 -20.09 4.23 27.97
N LEU A 269 -21.21 3.53 28.17
CA LEU A 269 -22.49 3.91 27.58
C LEU A 269 -22.90 5.34 27.95
N ALA A 270 -22.77 5.72 29.22
CA ALA A 270 -23.13 7.05 29.69
C ALA A 270 -22.28 8.17 29.04
N ARG A 271 -20.97 7.91 28.91
CA ARG A 271 -20.05 8.85 28.25
C ARG A 271 -20.39 9.01 26.77
N VAL A 272 -20.66 7.92 26.06
CA VAL A 272 -20.99 7.95 24.62
C VAL A 272 -22.35 8.62 24.40
N LEU A 273 -23.37 8.34 25.20
CA LEU A 273 -24.67 9.02 25.13
C LEU A 273 -24.54 10.54 25.32
N ARG A 274 -23.76 10.98 26.34
CA ARG A 274 -23.50 12.41 26.53
C ARG A 274 -22.82 13.04 25.34
N ALA A 275 -21.83 12.35 24.76
CA ALA A 275 -21.06 12.87 23.63
C ALA A 275 -21.89 12.94 22.33
N GLN A 276 -22.79 11.96 22.08
CA GLN A 276 -23.54 11.89 20.82
C GLN A 276 -24.90 12.59 20.84
N ILE A 277 -25.61 12.52 21.98
CA ILE A 277 -26.99 13.05 22.09
C ILE A 277 -27.22 13.97 23.32
N GLY A 278 -26.13 14.34 24.01
CA GLY A 278 -26.18 15.35 25.08
C GLY A 278 -26.93 14.94 26.36
N THR A 279 -27.22 13.63 26.57
CA THR A 279 -28.06 13.18 27.67
C THR A 279 -27.49 11.95 28.40
N THR A 280 -28.07 11.60 29.55
CA THR A 280 -27.65 10.43 30.35
C THR A 280 -28.60 9.24 30.13
N PRO A 281 -28.14 7.97 30.38
CA PRO A 281 -29.02 6.82 30.30
C PRO A 281 -30.27 6.91 31.18
N ALA A 282 -30.14 7.46 32.39
CA ALA A 282 -31.26 7.70 33.29
C ALA A 282 -32.27 8.70 32.73
N ALA A 283 -31.78 9.82 32.16
CA ALA A 283 -32.65 10.81 31.54
C ALA A 283 -33.36 10.30 30.28
N VAL A 284 -32.71 9.41 29.49
CA VAL A 284 -33.36 8.73 28.33
C VAL A 284 -34.50 7.84 28.81
N ARG A 285 -34.35 7.16 29.93
CA ARG A 285 -35.39 6.31 30.54
C ARG A 285 -36.58 7.10 31.05
N CYS A 286 -36.36 8.27 31.66
CA CYS A 286 -37.42 9.12 32.24
C CYS A 286 -38.23 9.92 31.21
N ARG A 287 -37.81 9.93 29.95
CA ARG A 287 -38.53 10.62 28.85
C ARG A 287 -39.54 9.65 28.17
N GLN A 288 -40.36 9.00 28.96
CA GLN A 288 -41.58 8.31 28.50
C GLN A 288 -42.75 9.29 28.36
#